data_65bec605547910fd62ec75f8d9015701
#
_entry.id   65bec605547910fd62ec75f8d9015701
#
_cell.length_a   1.000
_cell.length_b   1.000
_cell.length_c   1.000
_cell.angle_alpha   90.00
_cell.angle_beta   90.00
_cell.angle_gamma   90.00
#
_symmetry.space_group_name_H-M   'P 1'
#
loop_
_entity.id
_entity.type
_entity.pdbx_description
1 polymer ?
#
loop_
_entity_poly.entity_id
_entity_poly.type
_entity_poly.pdbx_seq_one_letter_code
_entity_poly.pdbx_strand_id
1 'polypeptide(L)'
;MRIFWMAAAAAMLFCGEVLAAEGPAPENGEAAVGVSVLCNTPQQAEQFVSLRGKGAAPEKAMQVVNAAARDGHACGIAAVAYIRDQSVGTVKLRDRLVQIVRIHVVAGFTGSGWERATADMTQYAVLEGAGESV
;
A
#
# COMPACT_ATOMS: atom_id res chain seq x y z
N MET A 1 15.05 46.70 -9.20
CA MET A 1 15.67 45.84 -10.03
C MET A 1 16.08 44.59 -9.42
N ARG A 2 16.40 44.50 -8.22
CA ARG A 2 16.72 43.24 -7.67
C ARG A 2 15.55 42.45 -7.26
N ILE A 3 14.39 42.94 -7.44
CA ILE A 3 13.26 42.26 -6.89
C ILE A 3 12.91 40.99 -7.57
N PHE A 4 13.14 40.92 -8.87
CA PHE A 4 12.72 39.73 -9.52
C PHE A 4 13.52 38.53 -9.12
N TRP A 5 14.57 38.68 -8.46
CA TRP A 5 15.34 37.54 -8.07
C TRP A 5 14.59 36.60 -7.17
N MET A 6 13.81 37.18 -6.32
CA MET A 6 13.11 36.35 -5.39
C MET A 6 12.09 35.51 -6.05
N ALA A 7 11.50 36.02 -7.07
CA ALA A 7 10.47 35.26 -7.71
C ALA A 7 11.01 33.98 -8.30
N ALA A 8 12.18 34.08 -8.84
CA ALA A 8 12.74 32.89 -9.44
C ALA A 8 13.00 31.82 -8.41
N ALA A 9 13.48 32.26 -7.28
CA ALA A 9 13.78 31.30 -6.25
C ALA A 9 12.54 30.56 -5.81
N ALA A 10 11.47 31.29 -5.71
CA ALA A 10 10.25 30.64 -5.26
C ALA A 10 9.82 29.55 -6.23
N ALA A 11 9.97 29.82 -7.47
CA ALA A 11 9.54 28.82 -8.45
C ALA A 11 10.33 27.55 -8.31
N MET A 12 11.59 27.68 -8.04
CA MET A 12 12.37 26.49 -7.93
C MET A 12 11.99 25.64 -6.75
N LEU A 13 11.69 26.28 -5.67
CA LEU A 13 11.28 25.54 -4.52
C LEU A 13 10.05 24.71 -4.79
N PHE A 14 9.15 25.31 -5.51
CA PHE A 14 7.94 24.58 -5.79
C PHE A 14 8.20 23.35 -6.60
N CYS A 15 9.06 23.44 -7.58
CA CYS A 15 9.38 22.28 -8.36
C CYS A 15 10.04 21.20 -7.51
N GLY A 16 10.86 21.61 -6.58
CA GLY A 16 11.51 20.64 -5.74
C GLY A 16 10.52 19.83 -4.94
N GLU A 17 9.46 20.48 -4.50
CA GLU A 17 8.48 19.74 -3.75
C GLU A 17 7.81 18.67 -4.56
N VAL A 18 7.51 18.98 -5.77
CA VAL A 18 6.85 18.00 -6.62
C VAL A 18 7.72 16.78 -6.79
N LEU A 19 8.99 16.97 -6.99
CA LEU A 19 9.88 15.85 -7.14
C LEU A 19 9.97 15.03 -5.87
N ALA A 20 9.98 15.69 -4.76
CA ALA A 20 10.07 14.99 -3.51
C ALA A 20 8.89 14.07 -3.30
N ALA A 21 7.77 14.39 -3.87
CA ALA A 21 6.60 13.57 -3.68
C ALA A 21 6.75 12.18 -4.27
N GLU A 22 7.70 12.01 -5.17
CA GLU A 22 7.89 10.69 -5.72
C GLU A 22 8.94 9.91 -5.01
N GLY A 23 9.44 10.37 -3.93
CA GLY A 23 10.49 9.68 -3.23
C GLY A 23 9.97 8.48 -2.48
N PRO A 24 10.68 8.09 -1.45
CA PRO A 24 10.30 6.91 -0.69
C PRO A 24 8.92 7.05 -0.08
N ALA A 25 8.36 5.94 0.29
CA ALA A 25 7.03 5.94 0.86
C ALA A 25 6.97 6.84 2.06
N PRO A 26 5.97 7.67 2.16
CA PRO A 26 5.86 8.57 3.30
C PRO A 26 5.51 7.80 4.55
N GLU A 27 5.69 8.46 5.66
CA GLU A 27 5.35 7.87 6.90
C GLU A 27 3.95 8.22 7.28
N ASN A 28 3.65 8.15 8.52
CA ASN A 28 2.28 8.31 8.97
C ASN A 28 1.67 9.61 8.52
N GLY A 29 0.45 9.56 8.13
CA GLY A 29 -0.32 10.75 7.81
C GLY A 29 -0.22 11.22 6.40
N GLU A 30 0.69 10.67 5.63
CA GLU A 30 0.83 11.10 4.25
C GLU A 30 0.36 10.04 3.31
N ALA A 31 -0.17 10.45 2.19
CA ALA A 31 -0.67 9.50 1.21
C ALA A 31 0.46 8.90 0.40
N ALA A 32 0.33 7.64 0.11
CA ALA A 32 1.25 6.92 -0.75
C ALA A 32 0.46 6.17 -1.79
N VAL A 33 1.12 5.74 -2.83
CA VAL A 33 0.49 4.97 -3.90
C VAL A 33 1.26 3.68 -4.06
N GLY A 34 0.55 2.58 -4.20
CA GLY A 34 1.22 1.31 -4.39
C GLY A 34 0.28 0.24 -4.84
N VAL A 35 0.86 -0.89 -5.25
CA VAL A 35 0.11 -2.07 -5.62
C VAL A 35 0.49 -3.16 -4.64
N SER A 36 -0.50 -3.79 -4.05
CA SER A 36 -0.20 -4.83 -3.11
C SER A 36 -1.41 -5.71 -2.90
N VAL A 37 -1.22 -6.80 -2.18
CA VAL A 37 -2.33 -7.63 -1.76
C VAL A 37 -2.96 -6.96 -0.56
N LEU A 38 -4.25 -6.75 -0.63
CA LEU A 38 -5.02 -6.14 0.44
C LEU A 38 -6.06 -7.13 0.92
N CYS A 39 -6.18 -7.27 2.23
CA CYS A 39 -7.17 -8.15 2.82
C CYS A 39 -8.05 -7.34 3.75
N ASN A 40 -9.25 -7.83 4.00
CA ASN A 40 -10.21 -7.12 4.83
C ASN A 40 -9.88 -7.18 6.31
N THR A 41 -9.20 -8.22 6.75
CA THR A 41 -8.87 -8.38 8.18
C THR A 41 -7.42 -8.78 8.31
N PRO A 42 -6.81 -8.52 9.47
CA PRO A 42 -5.43 -8.93 9.67
C PRO A 42 -5.28 -10.45 9.68
N GLN A 43 -6.29 -11.18 10.12
CA GLN A 43 -6.22 -12.63 10.13
C GLN A 43 -6.17 -13.17 8.72
N GLN A 44 -6.91 -12.58 7.81
CA GLN A 44 -6.87 -12.99 6.42
C GLN A 44 -5.51 -12.72 5.82
N ALA A 45 -4.92 -11.58 6.15
CA ALA A 45 -3.59 -11.27 5.66
C ALA A 45 -2.56 -12.25 6.21
N GLU A 46 -2.68 -12.63 7.48
CA GLU A 46 -1.79 -13.62 8.05
C GLU A 46 -1.95 -14.96 7.38
N GLN A 47 -3.16 -15.36 7.11
CA GLN A 47 -3.40 -16.63 6.42
C GLN A 47 -2.78 -16.61 5.03
N PHE A 48 -2.94 -15.50 4.33
CA PHE A 48 -2.35 -15.35 3.00
C PHE A 48 -0.82 -15.52 3.09
N VAL A 49 -0.20 -14.83 4.04
CA VAL A 49 1.25 -14.90 4.17
C VAL A 49 1.70 -16.30 4.53
N SER A 50 0.94 -16.97 5.39
CA SER A 50 1.29 -18.33 5.78
C SER A 50 1.27 -19.26 4.59
N LEU A 51 0.26 -19.13 3.74
CA LEU A 51 0.18 -19.97 2.54
C LEU A 51 1.33 -19.67 1.59
N ARG A 52 1.69 -18.41 1.44
CA ARG A 52 2.84 -18.05 0.62
C ARG A 52 4.11 -18.69 1.19
N GLY A 53 4.24 -18.70 2.49
CA GLY A 53 5.40 -19.30 3.12
C GLY A 53 5.48 -20.80 2.89
N LYS A 54 4.35 -21.44 2.62
CA LYS A 54 4.34 -22.85 2.32
C LYS A 54 4.49 -23.13 0.84
N GLY A 55 4.71 -22.10 0.05
CA GLY A 55 4.98 -22.27 -1.37
C GLY A 55 3.82 -22.01 -2.29
N ALA A 56 2.68 -21.58 -1.78
CA ALA A 56 1.54 -21.31 -2.65
C ALA A 56 1.79 -20.04 -3.47
N ALA A 57 1.38 -20.10 -4.73
CA ALA A 57 1.44 -18.91 -5.57
C ALA A 57 0.44 -17.86 -5.05
N PRO A 58 0.65 -16.59 -5.34
CA PRO A 58 -0.22 -15.55 -4.80
C PRO A 58 -1.68 -15.75 -5.13
N GLU A 59 -1.99 -16.11 -6.37
CA GLU A 59 -3.37 -16.32 -6.76
C GLU A 59 -4.01 -17.46 -5.99
N LYS A 60 -3.26 -18.53 -5.81
CA LYS A 60 -3.79 -19.67 -5.10
C LYS A 60 -4.00 -19.34 -3.64
N ALA A 61 -3.07 -18.63 -3.04
CA ALA A 61 -3.20 -18.23 -1.65
C ALA A 61 -4.44 -17.37 -1.46
N MET A 62 -4.67 -16.41 -2.38
CA MET A 62 -5.86 -15.58 -2.28
C MET A 62 -7.14 -16.40 -2.44
N GLN A 63 -7.14 -17.38 -3.35
CA GLN A 63 -8.31 -18.21 -3.52
C GLN A 63 -8.64 -18.97 -2.25
N VAL A 64 -7.63 -19.48 -1.57
CA VAL A 64 -7.87 -20.25 -0.35
C VAL A 64 -8.43 -19.35 0.74
N VAL A 65 -7.84 -18.16 0.91
CA VAL A 65 -8.33 -17.23 1.91
C VAL A 65 -9.76 -16.79 1.61
N ASN A 66 -10.02 -16.48 0.34
CA ASN A 66 -11.35 -16.02 -0.04
C ASN A 66 -12.40 -17.11 0.12
N ALA A 67 -12.03 -18.35 -0.19
CA ALA A 67 -12.97 -19.45 -0.01
C ALA A 67 -13.28 -19.65 1.47
N ALA A 68 -12.28 -19.58 2.32
CA ALA A 68 -12.51 -19.76 3.75
C ALA A 68 -13.37 -18.63 4.31
N ALA A 69 -13.22 -17.43 3.77
CA ALA A 69 -14.02 -16.29 4.22
C ALA A 69 -15.38 -16.25 3.56
N ARG A 70 -15.61 -17.09 2.55
CA ARG A 70 -16.85 -17.07 1.77
C ARG A 70 -17.07 -15.70 1.17
N ASP A 71 -15.99 -15.09 0.69
CA ASP A 71 -16.03 -13.74 0.15
C ASP A 71 -14.96 -13.67 -0.91
N GLY A 72 -15.36 -13.57 -2.16
CA GLY A 72 -14.41 -13.52 -3.27
C GLY A 72 -13.53 -12.29 -3.27
N HIS A 73 -13.82 -11.35 -2.39
CA HIS A 73 -13.05 -10.12 -2.32
C HIS A 73 -12.39 -9.94 -0.95
N ALA A 74 -12.27 -11.02 -0.17
CA ALA A 74 -11.62 -10.90 1.13
C ALA A 74 -10.18 -10.46 0.98
N CYS A 75 -9.45 -11.01 0.01
CA CYS A 75 -8.11 -10.55 -0.34
C CYS A 75 -8.04 -10.37 -1.84
N GLY A 76 -7.32 -9.36 -2.28
CA GLY A 76 -7.13 -9.12 -3.70
C GLY A 76 -5.93 -8.24 -3.93
N ILE A 77 -5.48 -8.18 -5.17
CA ILE A 77 -4.40 -7.30 -5.56
C ILE A 77 -5.01 -6.03 -6.09
N ALA A 78 -4.54 -4.91 -5.59
CA ALA A 78 -5.10 -3.64 -6.03
C ALA A 78 -4.05 -2.55 -6.00
N ALA A 79 -4.24 -1.56 -6.87
CA ALA A 79 -3.45 -0.34 -6.86
C ALA A 79 -4.27 0.69 -6.12
N VAL A 80 -3.70 1.24 -5.08
CA VAL A 80 -4.44 2.17 -4.23
C VAL A 80 -3.58 3.35 -3.82
N ALA A 81 -4.26 4.44 -3.51
CA ALA A 81 -3.66 5.53 -2.78
C ALA A 81 -4.15 5.38 -1.35
N TYR A 82 -3.24 5.46 -0.41
CA TYR A 82 -3.58 5.12 0.96
C TYR A 82 -2.76 5.92 1.95
N ILE A 83 -3.25 5.95 3.18
CA ILE A 83 -2.52 6.53 4.29
C ILE A 83 -2.15 5.38 5.20
N ARG A 84 -0.86 5.26 5.45
CA ARG A 84 -0.36 4.17 6.28
C ARG A 84 -0.72 4.44 7.73
N ASP A 85 -1.22 3.43 8.40
CA ASP A 85 -1.54 3.53 9.80
C ASP A 85 -0.45 2.86 10.60
N GLN A 86 -0.60 1.62 10.95
CA GLN A 86 0.41 0.98 11.78
C GLN A 86 0.63 -0.45 11.32
N SER A 87 1.80 -0.96 11.62
CA SER A 87 2.10 -2.35 11.34
C SER A 87 1.39 -3.20 12.38
N VAL A 88 0.67 -4.19 11.92
CA VAL A 88 -0.04 -5.07 12.83
C VAL A 88 0.59 -6.46 12.89
N GLY A 89 1.59 -6.73 12.10
CA GLY A 89 2.28 -8.00 12.19
C GLY A 89 3.49 -8.03 11.28
N THR A 90 4.45 -8.86 11.65
CA THR A 90 5.62 -9.08 10.82
C THR A 90 5.86 -10.58 10.81
N VAL A 91 6.02 -11.13 9.63
CA VAL A 91 6.24 -12.55 9.47
C VAL A 91 7.55 -12.74 8.75
N LYS A 92 8.42 -13.58 9.32
CA LYS A 92 9.68 -13.86 8.69
C LYS A 92 9.53 -15.12 7.85
N LEU A 93 9.65 -15.00 6.56
CA LEU A 93 9.65 -16.12 5.69
C LEU A 93 11.11 -16.54 5.48
N ARG A 94 11.29 -17.57 4.70
CA ARG A 94 12.58 -18.18 4.57
C ARG A 94 13.68 -17.17 4.24
N ASP A 95 13.46 -16.31 3.27
CA ASP A 95 14.47 -15.39 2.81
C ASP A 95 14.03 -13.94 2.82
N ARG A 96 12.95 -13.62 3.50
CA ARG A 96 12.49 -12.23 3.48
C ARG A 96 11.55 -11.98 4.64
N LEU A 97 11.34 -10.72 4.91
CA LEU A 97 10.37 -10.30 5.90
C LEU A 97 9.13 -9.80 5.20
N VAL A 98 7.98 -10.08 5.78
CA VAL A 98 6.71 -9.60 5.26
C VAL A 98 6.02 -8.86 6.38
N GLN A 99 5.58 -7.65 6.10
CA GLN A 99 4.85 -6.84 7.05
C GLN A 99 3.40 -6.79 6.67
N ILE A 100 2.53 -6.85 7.67
CA ILE A 100 1.11 -6.62 7.47
C ILE A 100 0.81 -5.28 8.08
N VAL A 101 0.33 -4.35 7.26
CA VAL A 101 0.17 -2.96 7.67
C VAL A 101 -1.27 -2.54 7.47
N ARG A 102 -1.84 -1.93 8.49
CA ARG A 102 -3.18 -1.38 8.36
C ARG A 102 -3.09 -0.08 7.59
N ILE A 103 -3.94 0.08 6.62
CA ILE A 103 -3.95 1.28 5.80
C ILE A 103 -5.37 1.80 5.66
N HIS A 104 -5.47 3.08 5.37
CA HIS A 104 -6.74 3.69 5.03
C HIS A 104 -6.69 4.02 3.56
N VAL A 105 -7.56 3.40 2.78
CA VAL A 105 -7.56 3.58 1.33
C VAL A 105 -8.32 4.85 1.02
N VAL A 106 -7.68 5.77 0.33
CA VAL A 106 -8.33 7.02 -0.04
C VAL A 106 -8.76 7.02 -1.49
N ALA A 107 -8.16 6.19 -2.33
CA ALA A 107 -8.56 6.08 -3.72
C ALA A 107 -8.09 4.76 -4.28
N GLY A 108 -8.77 4.25 -5.27
CA GLY A 108 -8.38 3.04 -5.95
C GLY A 108 -8.25 3.28 -7.43
N PHE A 109 -7.39 2.52 -8.08
CA PHE A 109 -7.26 2.63 -9.52
C PHE A 109 -8.16 1.62 -10.19
N THR A 110 -9.05 2.10 -11.03
CA THR A 110 -9.94 1.24 -11.79
C THR A 110 -9.46 1.26 -13.23
N GLY A 111 -10.11 0.55 -14.09
CA GLY A 111 -9.71 0.55 -15.49
C GLY A 111 -9.78 1.89 -16.14
N SER A 112 -10.55 2.83 -15.57
CA SER A 112 -10.66 4.13 -16.18
C SER A 112 -9.88 5.20 -15.45
N GLY A 113 -9.19 4.90 -14.40
CA GLY A 113 -8.41 5.89 -13.69
C GLY A 113 -8.62 5.78 -12.19
N TRP A 114 -8.18 6.81 -11.49
CA TRP A 114 -8.29 6.81 -10.04
C TRP A 114 -9.67 7.24 -9.61
N GLU A 115 -10.24 6.51 -8.67
CA GLU A 115 -11.53 6.84 -8.11
C GLU A 115 -11.39 7.01 -6.62
N ARG A 116 -11.90 8.09 -6.09
CA ARG A 116 -11.82 8.36 -4.67
C ARG A 116 -12.72 7.41 -3.90
N ALA A 117 -12.24 6.94 -2.78
CA ALA A 117 -13.06 6.10 -1.92
C ALA A 117 -14.20 6.94 -1.35
N THR A 118 -15.41 6.38 -1.37
CA THR A 118 -16.56 7.13 -0.93
C THR A 118 -16.80 6.99 0.56
N ALA A 119 -16.12 6.09 1.22
CA ALA A 119 -16.26 5.89 2.64
C ALA A 119 -14.91 5.52 3.20
N ASP A 120 -14.80 5.65 4.52
CA ASP A 120 -13.59 5.24 5.18
C ASP A 120 -13.39 3.75 4.95
N MET A 121 -12.27 3.38 4.36
CA MET A 121 -12.03 2.02 4.00
C MET A 121 -10.70 1.59 4.58
N THR A 122 -10.76 0.71 5.55
CA THR A 122 -9.58 0.17 6.20
C THR A 122 -9.25 -1.17 5.59
N GLN A 123 -8.01 -1.38 5.23
CA GLN A 123 -7.55 -2.62 4.66
C GLN A 123 -6.23 -3.00 5.28
N TYR A 124 -5.81 -4.22 5.05
CA TYR A 124 -4.55 -4.71 5.59
C TYR A 124 -3.67 -5.13 4.42
N ALA A 125 -2.60 -4.40 4.24
CA ALA A 125 -1.71 -4.58 3.09
C ALA A 125 -0.57 -5.50 3.46
N VAL A 126 -0.23 -6.38 2.54
CA VAL A 126 0.89 -7.30 2.73
C VAL A 126 2.08 -6.72 1.98
N LEU A 127 3.09 -6.29 2.70
CA LEU A 127 4.26 -5.66 2.12
C LEU A 127 5.45 -6.57 2.30
N GLU A 128 6.11 -6.90 1.21
CA GLU A 128 7.23 -7.81 1.26
C GLU A 128 8.51 -7.07 1.10
N GLY A 129 9.56 -7.65 1.64
CA GLY A 129 10.82 -7.07 1.37
C GLY A 129 11.12 -5.96 2.31
N ALA A 130 11.83 -6.24 3.32
CA ALA A 130 12.19 -5.23 4.21
C ALA A 130 12.88 -4.18 3.49
N GLY A 131 12.41 -3.12 3.50
CA GLY A 131 13.10 -2.07 2.95
C GLY A 131 12.87 -1.89 1.55
N GLU A 132 12.60 -2.83 0.84
CA GLU A 132 12.36 -2.54 -0.38
C GLU A 132 11.12 -2.37 -0.64
N SER A 133 10.45 -2.58 -0.27
CA SER A 133 9.24 -2.41 -0.50
C SER A 133 8.98 -1.59 -1.30
N VAL A 134 8.89 -1.38 -1.63
CA VAL A 134 8.55 -0.76 -2.22
C VAL A 134 8.12 -0.49 -2.58
#